data_28356c8ccabaff275b04c7c3d69b72f9
#
_entry.id   28356c8ccabaff275b04c7c3d69b72f9
#
_cell.length_a   1.000
_cell.length_b   1.000
_cell.length_c   1.000
_cell.angle_alpha   90.00
_cell.angle_beta   90.00
_cell.angle_gamma   90.00
#
_symmetry.space_group_name_H-M   'P 1'
#
loop_
_entity.id
_entity.type
_entity.pdbx_description
1 polymer ?
#
loop_
_entity_poly.entity_id
_entity_poly.type
_entity_poly.pdbx_seq_one_letter_code
_entity_poly.pdbx_strand_id
1 'polypeptide(L)'
;TGGIGGKTAEVLGQAGYEVIVTGIDEAGRDTVMSNLESKGIKAHFYKCDATSEEQVNETFAKIAEKFDHLDLLVNNVGGLGGRQRVSEMETGFMRKVMALNFDSLFFNTRAALPLLKKGTNPSIINFSTIAVTNGGGIGASIYAASKGAVQSYSRALAKDLAEFGIRVNMVSPGTIDTPFHAATDRKLVESWKDSILMKRLGEPREVADVIEFLASDKASFLTGEVIQINGGQAFI
;
A
#
# COMPACT_ATOMS: atom_id res chain seq x y z
N THR A 1 9.37 -2.99 -0.40
CA THR A 1 9.95 -4.35 -0.34
C THR A 1 9.92 -4.96 1.06
N GLY A 2 9.72 -4.21 2.14
CA GLY A 2 9.65 -4.75 3.51
C GLY A 2 8.25 -4.77 4.12
N GLY A 3 8.12 -5.34 5.33
CA GLY A 3 6.90 -5.32 6.13
C GLY A 3 5.67 -5.90 5.41
N ILE A 4 4.60 -5.11 5.32
CA ILE A 4 3.33 -5.56 4.71
C ILE A 4 3.51 -5.88 3.22
N GLY A 5 4.24 -5.08 2.46
CA GLY A 5 4.40 -5.29 1.01
C GLY A 5 5.06 -6.61 0.66
N GLY A 6 6.13 -7.00 1.36
CA GLY A 6 6.78 -8.30 1.14
C GLY A 6 5.87 -9.48 1.53
N LYS A 7 5.10 -9.34 2.60
CA LYS A 7 4.13 -10.37 3.00
C LYS A 7 2.95 -10.44 2.03
N THR A 8 2.49 -9.32 1.50
CA THR A 8 1.46 -9.28 0.45
C THR A 8 1.93 -10.01 -0.82
N ALA A 9 3.16 -9.76 -1.26
CA ALA A 9 3.75 -10.47 -2.40
C ALA A 9 3.77 -11.97 -2.19
N GLU A 10 4.13 -12.43 -0.97
CA GLU A 10 4.12 -13.85 -0.60
C GLU A 10 2.71 -14.45 -0.65
N VAL A 11 1.73 -13.82 -0.01
CA VAL A 11 0.34 -14.33 0.06
C VAL A 11 -0.29 -14.38 -1.33
N LEU A 12 -0.13 -13.34 -2.14
CA LEU A 12 -0.62 -13.32 -3.51
C LEU A 12 0.05 -14.40 -4.37
N GLY A 13 1.37 -14.59 -4.24
CA GLY A 13 2.08 -15.66 -4.94
C GLY A 13 1.59 -17.06 -4.54
N GLN A 14 1.31 -17.29 -3.26
CA GLN A 14 0.70 -18.54 -2.77
C GLN A 14 -0.73 -18.74 -3.29
N ALA A 15 -1.45 -17.66 -3.55
CA ALA A 15 -2.77 -17.69 -4.19
C ALA A 15 -2.73 -17.88 -5.72
N GLY A 16 -1.53 -18.03 -6.31
CA GLY A 16 -1.34 -18.34 -7.74
C GLY A 16 -1.02 -17.15 -8.63
N TYR A 17 -0.84 -15.94 -8.07
CA TYR A 17 -0.40 -14.78 -8.86
C TYR A 17 1.08 -14.90 -9.25
N GLU A 18 1.42 -14.53 -10.47
CA GLU A 18 2.78 -14.14 -10.84
C GLU A 18 3.00 -12.71 -10.35
N VAL A 19 4.01 -12.51 -9.49
CA VAL A 19 4.14 -11.29 -8.71
C VAL A 19 5.19 -10.35 -9.30
N ILE A 20 4.83 -9.08 -9.48
CA ILE A 20 5.77 -8.01 -9.83
C ILE A 20 5.99 -7.14 -8.59
N VAL A 21 7.23 -7.05 -8.13
CA VAL A 21 7.64 -6.22 -6.99
C VAL A 21 8.45 -5.04 -7.49
N THR A 22 8.11 -3.85 -7.01
CA THR A 22 8.90 -2.63 -7.25
C THR A 22 9.49 -2.09 -5.96
N GLY A 23 10.64 -1.43 -6.03
CA GLY A 23 11.28 -0.80 -4.87
C GLY A 23 12.59 -0.12 -5.21
N ILE A 24 13.07 0.73 -4.30
CA ILE A 24 14.31 1.51 -4.49
C ILE A 24 15.56 0.80 -3.94
N ASP A 25 15.38 -0.14 -3.03
CA ASP A 25 16.44 -0.73 -2.22
C ASP A 25 16.80 -2.15 -2.71
N GLU A 26 18.07 -2.39 -3.00
CA GLU A 26 18.56 -3.69 -3.48
C GLU A 26 18.63 -4.73 -2.36
N ALA A 27 18.97 -4.34 -1.14
CA ALA A 27 18.99 -5.27 -0.02
C ALA A 27 17.57 -5.76 0.32
N GLY A 28 16.59 -4.86 0.29
CA GLY A 28 15.17 -5.21 0.41
C GLY A 28 14.67 -6.10 -0.74
N ARG A 29 15.17 -5.86 -1.97
CA ARG A 29 14.94 -6.74 -3.12
C ARG A 29 15.39 -8.16 -2.80
N ASP A 30 16.66 -8.34 -2.43
CA ASP A 30 17.26 -9.65 -2.22
C ASP A 30 16.51 -10.44 -1.14
N THR A 31 16.13 -9.78 -0.07
CA THR A 31 15.34 -10.39 1.01
C THR A 31 13.97 -10.87 0.51
N VAL A 32 13.24 -10.03 -0.22
CA VAL A 32 11.90 -10.38 -0.70
C VAL A 32 11.99 -11.44 -1.80
N MET A 33 12.88 -11.28 -2.78
CA MET A 33 12.99 -12.22 -3.90
C MET A 33 13.44 -13.61 -3.44
N SER A 34 14.43 -13.70 -2.54
CA SER A 34 14.87 -14.99 -1.96
C SER A 34 13.75 -15.68 -1.17
N ASN A 35 12.93 -14.91 -0.42
CA ASN A 35 11.78 -15.48 0.29
C ASN A 35 10.72 -16.01 -0.69
N LEU A 36 10.42 -15.30 -1.78
CA LEU A 36 9.44 -15.74 -2.77
C LEU A 36 9.95 -16.97 -3.53
N GLU A 37 11.21 -16.98 -3.94
CA GLU A 37 11.85 -18.09 -4.62
C GLU A 37 11.86 -19.37 -3.77
N SER A 38 12.21 -19.23 -2.46
CA SER A 38 12.21 -20.37 -1.53
C SER A 38 10.84 -21.05 -1.37
N LYS A 39 9.77 -20.35 -1.76
CA LYS A 39 8.38 -20.84 -1.73
C LYS A 39 7.85 -21.23 -3.11
N GLY A 40 8.71 -21.24 -4.12
CA GLY A 40 8.34 -21.58 -5.50
C GLY A 40 7.46 -20.52 -6.16
N ILE A 41 7.43 -19.29 -5.66
CA ILE A 41 6.61 -18.21 -6.20
C ILE A 41 7.34 -17.54 -7.36
N LYS A 42 6.67 -17.47 -8.50
CA LYS A 42 7.18 -16.76 -9.68
C LYS A 42 7.07 -15.25 -9.45
N ALA A 43 8.21 -14.59 -9.37
CA ALA A 43 8.27 -13.16 -9.06
C ALA A 43 9.32 -12.42 -9.91
N HIS A 44 9.07 -11.14 -10.14
CA HIS A 44 9.94 -10.23 -10.88
C HIS A 44 10.16 -8.96 -10.07
N PHE A 45 11.38 -8.44 -10.12
CA PHE A 45 11.71 -7.19 -9.45
C PHE A 45 12.12 -6.12 -10.47
N TYR A 46 11.56 -4.93 -10.29
CA TYR A 46 11.97 -3.72 -11.00
C TYR A 46 12.37 -2.65 -10.01
N LYS A 47 13.59 -2.12 -10.16
CA LYS A 47 14.02 -0.96 -9.36
C LYS A 47 13.26 0.27 -9.82
N CYS A 48 12.56 0.91 -8.89
CA CYS A 48 11.71 2.07 -9.18
C CYS A 48 11.53 2.92 -7.92
N ASP A 49 11.84 4.19 -8.02
CA ASP A 49 11.37 5.20 -7.07
C ASP A 49 9.96 5.63 -7.46
N ALA A 50 8.97 5.18 -6.69
CA ALA A 50 7.57 5.47 -6.96
C ALA A 50 7.21 6.96 -6.84
N THR A 51 8.09 7.80 -6.26
CA THR A 51 7.93 9.26 -6.20
C THR A 51 8.43 9.97 -7.47
N SER A 52 9.11 9.25 -8.36
CA SER A 52 9.56 9.74 -9.67
C SER A 52 8.61 9.27 -10.76
N GLU A 53 7.84 10.19 -11.32
CA GLU A 53 6.94 9.91 -12.45
C GLU A 53 7.67 9.29 -13.64
N GLU A 54 8.87 9.77 -13.95
CA GLU A 54 9.71 9.25 -15.03
C GLU A 54 10.05 7.77 -14.81
N GLN A 55 10.59 7.43 -13.62
CA GLN A 55 10.96 6.05 -13.30
C GLN A 55 9.74 5.12 -13.28
N VAL A 56 8.59 5.60 -12.81
CA VAL A 56 7.34 4.84 -12.84
C VAL A 56 6.94 4.53 -14.29
N ASN A 57 6.93 5.54 -15.17
CA ASN A 57 6.56 5.35 -16.57
C ASN A 57 7.52 4.38 -17.29
N GLU A 58 8.84 4.51 -17.09
CA GLU A 58 9.84 3.58 -17.63
C GLU A 58 9.65 2.15 -17.10
N THR A 59 9.33 2.02 -15.81
CA THR A 59 9.10 0.72 -15.19
C THR A 59 7.88 0.02 -15.78
N PHE A 60 6.76 0.73 -15.94
CA PHE A 60 5.56 0.15 -16.54
C PHE A 60 5.72 -0.12 -18.05
N ALA A 61 6.55 0.66 -18.76
CA ALA A 61 6.92 0.35 -20.14
C ALA A 61 7.65 -1.01 -20.22
N LYS A 62 8.66 -1.24 -19.36
CA LYS A 62 9.38 -2.53 -19.28
C LYS A 62 8.48 -3.68 -18.84
N ILE A 63 7.51 -3.44 -17.96
CA ILE A 63 6.52 -4.45 -17.56
C ILE A 63 5.65 -4.81 -18.77
N ALA A 64 5.19 -3.83 -19.54
CA ALA A 64 4.34 -4.04 -20.73
C ALA A 64 5.05 -4.77 -21.89
N GLU A 65 6.40 -4.74 -21.94
CA GLU A 65 7.18 -5.55 -22.88
C GLU A 65 7.10 -7.06 -22.58
N LYS A 66 6.83 -7.41 -21.31
CA LYS A 66 6.88 -8.79 -20.81
C LYS A 66 5.51 -9.36 -20.43
N PHE A 67 4.57 -8.50 -20.10
CA PHE A 67 3.24 -8.87 -19.61
C PHE A 67 2.15 -8.18 -20.42
N ASP A 68 1.18 -8.92 -20.88
CA ASP A 68 0.08 -8.39 -21.70
C ASP A 68 -0.98 -7.67 -20.87
N HIS A 69 -1.11 -8.03 -19.59
CA HIS A 69 -2.11 -7.51 -18.66
C HIS A 69 -1.63 -7.49 -17.21
N LEU A 70 -2.38 -6.82 -16.36
CA LEU A 70 -2.33 -6.88 -14.89
C LEU A 70 -3.74 -7.10 -14.34
N ASP A 71 -3.88 -8.02 -13.39
CA ASP A 71 -5.15 -8.26 -12.70
C ASP A 71 -5.24 -7.50 -11.39
N LEU A 72 -4.09 -7.12 -10.83
CA LEU A 72 -4.02 -6.44 -9.54
C LEU A 72 -2.91 -5.40 -9.50
N LEU A 73 -3.25 -4.21 -8.97
CA LEU A 73 -2.29 -3.21 -8.53
C LEU A 73 -2.43 -2.98 -7.03
N VAL A 74 -1.35 -3.17 -6.28
CA VAL A 74 -1.30 -2.83 -4.84
C VAL A 74 -0.39 -1.63 -4.63
N ASN A 75 -0.97 -0.48 -4.33
CA ASN A 75 -0.25 0.75 -4.01
C ASN A 75 0.15 0.75 -2.52
N ASN A 76 1.21 0.01 -2.19
CA ASN A 76 1.71 -0.15 -0.82
C ASN A 76 2.73 0.93 -0.43
N VAL A 77 3.36 1.61 -1.38
CA VAL A 77 4.34 2.65 -1.08
C VAL A 77 3.72 3.75 -0.22
N GLY A 78 4.43 4.13 0.84
CA GLY A 78 3.99 5.16 1.74
C GLY A 78 4.70 5.10 3.08
N GLY A 79 4.57 6.16 3.85
CA GLY A 79 5.21 6.24 5.15
C GLY A 79 4.99 7.59 5.83
N LEU A 80 5.33 7.63 7.10
CA LEU A 80 5.23 8.85 7.91
C LEU A 80 6.19 9.95 7.41
N GLY A 81 7.34 9.57 6.85
CA GLY A 81 8.36 10.48 6.36
C GLY A 81 9.11 11.24 7.45
N GLY A 82 8.70 11.08 8.70
CA GLY A 82 9.13 11.80 9.90
C GLY A 82 7.96 12.46 10.63
N ARG A 83 8.27 13.25 11.66
CA ARG A 83 7.26 13.99 12.44
C ARG A 83 7.68 15.45 12.56
N GLN A 84 6.79 16.34 12.16
CA GLN A 84 6.98 17.80 12.37
C GLN A 84 5.64 18.42 12.85
N ARG A 85 5.72 19.24 13.89
CA ARG A 85 4.57 20.06 14.32
C ARG A 85 4.29 21.11 13.25
N VAL A 86 3.04 21.52 13.10
CA VAL A 86 2.65 22.52 12.09
C VAL A 86 3.41 23.85 12.23
N SER A 87 3.76 24.23 13.47
CA SER A 87 4.55 25.44 13.76
C SER A 87 6.00 25.38 13.25
N GLU A 88 6.51 24.18 12.97
CA GLU A 88 7.90 23.93 12.60
C GLU A 88 8.00 23.26 11.21
N MET A 89 6.85 22.99 10.60
CA MET A 89 6.78 22.21 9.38
C MET A 89 7.25 23.02 8.17
N GLU A 90 8.33 22.58 7.59
CA GLU A 90 8.84 23.14 6.34
C GLU A 90 8.00 22.70 5.15
N THR A 91 7.83 23.59 4.16
CA THR A 91 7.12 23.27 2.91
C THR A 91 7.75 22.06 2.17
N GLY A 92 9.10 21.96 2.23
CA GLY A 92 9.82 20.82 1.64
C GLY A 92 9.42 19.48 2.27
N PHE A 93 9.30 19.43 3.60
CA PHE A 93 8.82 18.25 4.31
C PHE A 93 7.38 17.90 3.94
N MET A 94 6.49 18.88 3.91
CA MET A 94 5.09 18.70 3.50
C MET A 94 5.01 18.08 2.09
N ARG A 95 5.72 18.66 1.12
CA ARG A 95 5.76 18.15 -0.27
C ARG A 95 6.31 16.73 -0.35
N LYS A 96 7.41 16.44 0.39
CA LYS A 96 8.01 15.09 0.45
C LYS A 96 7.00 14.05 0.95
N VAL A 97 6.24 14.36 2.01
CA VAL A 97 5.24 13.42 2.56
C VAL A 97 4.09 13.23 1.59
N MET A 98 3.63 14.29 0.91
CA MET A 98 2.60 14.19 -0.14
C MET A 98 3.10 13.35 -1.31
N ALA A 99 4.30 13.60 -1.82
CA ALA A 99 4.88 12.82 -2.91
C ALA A 99 5.00 11.33 -2.56
N LEU A 100 5.47 11.02 -1.34
CA LEU A 100 5.63 9.65 -0.88
C LEU A 100 4.29 8.89 -0.79
N ASN A 101 3.21 9.54 -0.36
CA ASN A 101 1.96 8.86 -0.02
C ASN A 101 0.85 9.02 -1.08
N PHE A 102 0.84 10.13 -1.82
CA PHE A 102 -0.21 10.42 -2.80
C PHE A 102 0.30 10.42 -4.24
N ASP A 103 1.39 11.18 -4.55
CA ASP A 103 1.86 11.27 -5.93
C ASP A 103 2.36 9.90 -6.42
N SER A 104 3.05 9.12 -5.56
CA SER A 104 3.48 7.75 -5.86
C SER A 104 2.32 6.85 -6.26
N LEU A 105 1.20 6.91 -5.53
CA LEU A 105 -0.01 6.16 -5.84
C LEU A 105 -0.63 6.62 -7.16
N PHE A 106 -0.71 7.93 -7.37
CA PHE A 106 -1.24 8.50 -8.60
C PHE A 106 -0.43 8.08 -9.83
N PHE A 107 0.90 8.19 -9.77
CA PHE A 107 1.78 7.80 -10.88
C PHE A 107 1.65 6.32 -11.22
N ASN A 108 1.75 5.44 -10.20
CA ASN A 108 1.62 3.99 -10.42
C ASN A 108 0.24 3.62 -10.98
N THR A 109 -0.83 4.20 -10.43
CA THR A 109 -2.19 3.93 -10.90
C THR A 109 -2.34 4.29 -12.38
N ARG A 110 -1.93 5.51 -12.76
CA ARG A 110 -2.03 5.99 -14.14
C ARG A 110 -1.21 5.14 -15.10
N ALA A 111 0.02 4.80 -14.74
CA ALA A 111 0.90 3.99 -15.57
C ALA A 111 0.43 2.54 -15.72
N ALA A 112 -0.24 1.98 -14.71
CA ALA A 112 -0.77 0.62 -14.74
C ALA A 112 -2.08 0.48 -15.55
N LEU A 113 -2.83 1.55 -15.74
CA LEU A 113 -4.18 1.49 -16.36
C LEU A 113 -4.23 0.77 -17.72
N PRO A 114 -3.29 0.96 -18.67
CA PRO A 114 -3.34 0.25 -19.94
C PRO A 114 -3.29 -1.27 -19.80
N LEU A 115 -2.57 -1.77 -18.78
CA LEU A 115 -2.46 -3.21 -18.49
C LEU A 115 -3.66 -3.70 -17.65
N LEU A 116 -4.12 -2.94 -16.67
CA LEU A 116 -5.29 -3.27 -15.86
C LEU A 116 -6.57 -3.39 -16.69
N LYS A 117 -6.74 -2.53 -17.70
CA LYS A 117 -7.90 -2.61 -18.63
C LYS A 117 -7.96 -3.91 -19.43
N LYS A 118 -6.88 -4.68 -19.49
CA LYS A 118 -6.79 -5.98 -20.17
C LYS A 118 -6.83 -7.15 -19.20
N GLY A 119 -6.85 -6.87 -17.90
CA GLY A 119 -6.85 -7.89 -16.85
C GLY A 119 -8.18 -8.63 -16.72
N THR A 120 -8.14 -9.75 -16.02
CA THR A 120 -9.32 -10.54 -15.68
C THR A 120 -9.77 -10.15 -14.28
N ASN A 121 -10.99 -9.64 -14.11
CA ASN A 121 -11.51 -9.11 -12.85
C ASN A 121 -10.56 -8.12 -12.14
N PRO A 122 -10.09 -7.09 -12.86
CA PRO A 122 -8.99 -6.26 -12.39
C PRO A 122 -9.35 -5.45 -11.15
N SER A 123 -8.37 -5.27 -10.26
CA SER A 123 -8.57 -4.47 -9.06
C SER A 123 -7.35 -3.63 -8.66
N ILE A 124 -7.62 -2.53 -7.97
CA ILE A 124 -6.63 -1.64 -7.36
C ILE A 124 -6.86 -1.64 -5.87
N ILE A 125 -5.81 -1.87 -5.08
CA ILE A 125 -5.86 -1.81 -3.62
C ILE A 125 -4.89 -0.75 -3.14
N ASN A 126 -5.43 0.28 -2.49
CA ASN A 126 -4.69 1.42 -1.99
C ASN A 126 -4.54 1.34 -0.46
N PHE A 127 -3.40 1.81 0.05
CA PHE A 127 -3.16 1.85 1.49
C PHE A 127 -3.58 3.19 2.08
N SER A 128 -4.60 3.16 2.93
CA SER A 128 -4.95 4.20 3.89
C SER A 128 -4.32 3.91 5.25
N THR A 129 -4.89 4.43 6.33
CA THR A 129 -4.44 4.27 7.72
C THR A 129 -5.51 4.75 8.68
N ILE A 130 -5.54 4.23 9.91
CA ILE A 130 -6.37 4.78 10.99
C ILE A 130 -6.06 6.26 11.29
N ALA A 131 -4.89 6.76 10.92
CA ALA A 131 -4.54 8.17 11.12
C ALA A 131 -5.47 9.14 10.37
N VAL A 132 -6.17 8.69 9.32
CA VAL A 132 -7.20 9.49 8.64
C VAL A 132 -8.37 9.79 9.57
N THR A 133 -8.72 8.85 10.43
CA THR A 133 -9.86 8.97 11.36
C THR A 133 -9.50 9.66 12.66
N ASN A 134 -8.33 9.33 13.24
CA ASN A 134 -7.93 9.83 14.57
C ASN A 134 -6.87 10.94 14.51
N GLY A 135 -6.47 11.41 13.33
CA GLY A 135 -5.45 12.44 13.12
C GLY A 135 -4.00 11.95 13.28
N GLY A 136 -3.79 10.71 13.71
CA GLY A 136 -2.46 10.16 14.03
C GLY A 136 -1.89 10.76 15.31
N GLY A 137 -0.61 10.53 15.58
CA GLY A 137 0.09 11.11 16.72
C GLY A 137 0.60 12.52 16.40
N ILE A 138 1.11 13.21 17.44
CA ILE A 138 1.68 14.56 17.30
C ILE A 138 2.73 14.59 16.17
N GLY A 139 2.66 15.62 15.33
CA GLY A 139 3.54 15.81 14.17
C GLY A 139 3.22 14.93 12.95
N ALA A 140 2.09 14.20 12.93
CA ALA A 140 1.66 13.36 11.82
C ALA A 140 0.59 14.01 10.93
N SER A 141 0.28 15.29 11.10
CA SER A 141 -0.85 15.96 10.43
C SER A 141 -0.79 15.82 8.89
N ILE A 142 0.37 16.06 8.29
CA ILE A 142 0.51 15.97 6.82
C ILE A 142 0.44 14.53 6.32
N TYR A 143 0.90 13.56 7.11
CA TYR A 143 0.71 12.15 6.78
C TYR A 143 -0.78 11.77 6.79
N ALA A 144 -1.51 12.14 7.85
CA ALA A 144 -2.95 11.92 7.93
C ALA A 144 -3.68 12.58 6.76
N ALA A 145 -3.33 13.82 6.42
CA ALA A 145 -3.89 14.54 5.27
C ALA A 145 -3.60 13.84 3.94
N SER A 146 -2.35 13.37 3.71
CA SER A 146 -1.99 12.66 2.48
C SER A 146 -2.78 11.35 2.32
N LYS A 147 -3.00 10.63 3.42
CA LYS A 147 -3.81 9.40 3.42
C LYS A 147 -5.32 9.67 3.34
N GLY A 148 -5.78 10.83 3.81
CA GLY A 148 -7.14 11.33 3.55
C GLY A 148 -7.35 11.62 2.06
N ALA A 149 -6.36 12.25 1.40
CA ALA A 149 -6.36 12.44 -0.05
C ALA A 149 -6.44 11.11 -0.80
N VAL A 150 -5.69 10.09 -0.37
CA VAL A 150 -5.78 8.73 -0.93
C VAL A 150 -7.20 8.19 -0.83
N GLN A 151 -7.89 8.32 0.31
CA GLN A 151 -9.26 7.82 0.45
C GLN A 151 -10.24 8.52 -0.51
N SER A 152 -10.19 9.85 -0.56
CA SER A 152 -11.06 10.62 -1.44
C SER A 152 -10.80 10.29 -2.92
N TYR A 153 -9.54 10.25 -3.32
CA TYR A 153 -9.12 9.90 -4.67
C TYR A 153 -9.53 8.48 -5.06
N SER A 154 -9.37 7.51 -4.17
CA SER A 154 -9.74 6.11 -4.44
C SER A 154 -11.25 5.94 -4.70
N ARG A 155 -12.11 6.70 -3.99
CA ARG A 155 -13.56 6.70 -4.25
C ARG A 155 -13.90 7.33 -5.59
N ALA A 156 -13.19 8.38 -5.99
CA ALA A 156 -13.33 8.98 -7.33
C ALA A 156 -12.87 8.00 -8.41
N LEU A 157 -11.70 7.37 -8.23
CA LEU A 157 -11.20 6.32 -9.13
C LEU A 157 -12.18 5.16 -9.31
N ALA A 158 -12.86 4.72 -8.24
CA ALA A 158 -13.85 3.65 -8.33
C ALA A 158 -14.99 4.01 -9.31
N LYS A 159 -15.36 5.29 -9.38
CA LYS A 159 -16.34 5.78 -10.35
C LYS A 159 -15.75 5.88 -11.77
N ASP A 160 -14.55 6.47 -11.88
CA ASP A 160 -13.90 6.70 -13.17
C ASP A 160 -13.53 5.39 -13.89
N LEU A 161 -13.26 4.32 -13.11
CA LEU A 161 -12.79 3.05 -13.66
C LEU A 161 -13.89 1.96 -13.73
N ALA A 162 -15.10 2.26 -13.27
CA ALA A 162 -16.22 1.31 -13.30
C ALA A 162 -16.57 0.85 -14.72
N GLU A 163 -16.49 1.73 -15.72
CA GLU A 163 -16.73 1.39 -17.13
C GLU A 163 -15.77 0.32 -17.68
N PHE A 164 -14.58 0.17 -17.07
CA PHE A 164 -13.58 -0.84 -17.42
C PHE A 164 -13.66 -2.11 -16.53
N GLY A 165 -14.64 -2.18 -15.65
CA GLY A 165 -14.79 -3.30 -14.70
C GLY A 165 -13.69 -3.34 -13.61
N ILE A 166 -12.90 -2.27 -13.43
CA ILE A 166 -11.82 -2.21 -12.45
C ILE A 166 -12.40 -1.80 -11.08
N ARG A 167 -12.26 -2.66 -10.09
CA ARG A 167 -12.63 -2.36 -8.70
C ARG A 167 -11.50 -1.60 -8.00
N VAL A 168 -11.83 -0.63 -7.15
CA VAL A 168 -10.85 0.14 -6.38
C VAL A 168 -11.25 0.11 -4.91
N ASN A 169 -10.45 -0.52 -4.06
CA ASN A 169 -10.69 -0.58 -2.63
C ASN A 169 -9.46 -0.14 -1.83
N MET A 170 -9.64 0.06 -0.55
CA MET A 170 -8.59 0.50 0.35
C MET A 170 -8.50 -0.41 1.55
N VAL A 171 -7.28 -0.60 2.05
CA VAL A 171 -7.03 -1.15 3.37
C VAL A 171 -6.58 -0.04 4.31
N SER A 172 -7.07 -0.05 5.55
CA SER A 172 -6.73 0.92 6.59
C SER A 172 -6.16 0.17 7.81
N PRO A 173 -4.85 -0.17 7.78
CA PRO A 173 -4.21 -0.82 8.90
C PRO A 173 -4.16 0.06 10.15
N GLY A 174 -4.29 -0.56 11.31
CA GLY A 174 -3.90 -0.01 12.59
C GLY A 174 -2.39 -0.12 12.81
N THR A 175 -2.01 -0.38 14.06
CA THR A 175 -0.60 -0.59 14.41
C THR A 175 -0.20 -2.03 14.08
N ILE A 176 0.61 -2.19 13.02
CA ILE A 176 1.12 -3.47 12.53
C ILE A 176 2.59 -3.61 12.89
N ASP A 177 3.01 -4.77 13.37
CA ASP A 177 4.41 -5.06 13.74
C ASP A 177 5.29 -5.17 12.47
N THR A 178 5.93 -4.06 12.15
CA THR A 178 6.74 -3.91 10.93
C THR A 178 7.92 -2.97 11.19
N PRO A 179 8.94 -2.98 10.30
CA PRO A 179 10.02 -1.99 10.31
C PRO A 179 9.56 -0.52 10.19
N PHE A 180 8.31 -0.26 9.83
CA PHE A 180 7.73 1.09 9.84
C PHE A 180 7.90 1.79 11.19
N HIS A 181 7.91 1.04 12.29
CA HIS A 181 8.07 1.54 13.65
C HIS A 181 9.52 1.46 14.16
N ALA A 182 10.50 1.07 13.33
CA ALA A 182 11.89 0.87 13.76
C ALA A 182 12.54 2.11 14.39
N ALA A 183 12.12 3.31 13.96
CA ALA A 183 12.60 4.58 14.53
C ALA A 183 11.77 5.07 15.74
N THR A 184 10.77 4.30 16.18
CA THR A 184 9.92 4.65 17.33
C THR A 184 10.41 3.91 18.57
N ASP A 185 10.42 4.58 19.74
CA ASP A 185 10.76 3.93 21.01
C ASP A 185 9.89 2.68 21.22
N ARG A 186 10.54 1.56 21.48
CA ARG A 186 9.86 0.28 21.64
C ARG A 186 8.85 0.28 22.79
N LYS A 187 9.14 1.00 23.87
CA LYS A 187 8.18 1.14 25.01
C LYS A 187 6.92 1.87 24.58
N LEU A 188 7.07 2.87 23.71
CA LEU A 188 5.91 3.59 23.14
C LEU A 188 5.11 2.67 22.20
N VAL A 189 5.79 1.89 21.36
CA VAL A 189 5.12 0.91 20.49
C VAL A 189 4.35 -0.14 21.31
N GLU A 190 4.96 -0.65 22.38
CA GLU A 190 4.31 -1.60 23.30
C GLU A 190 3.08 -0.98 23.99
N SER A 191 3.15 0.31 24.39
CA SER A 191 2.01 1.00 25.03
C SER A 191 0.80 1.16 24.11
N TRP A 192 0.98 1.11 22.80
CA TRP A 192 -0.13 1.16 21.86
C TRP A 192 -1.04 -0.07 21.92
N LYS A 193 -0.54 -1.21 22.40
CA LYS A 193 -1.35 -2.42 22.64
C LYS A 193 -2.52 -2.15 23.58
N ASP A 194 -2.36 -1.22 24.52
CA ASP A 194 -3.41 -0.86 25.49
C ASP A 194 -4.62 -0.24 24.78
N SER A 195 -4.40 0.50 23.69
CA SER A 195 -5.45 1.11 22.88
C SER A 195 -6.11 0.14 21.87
N ILE A 196 -5.50 -1.03 21.64
CA ILE A 196 -6.02 -2.05 20.73
C ILE A 196 -6.89 -3.02 21.52
N LEU A 197 -8.15 -3.24 21.11
CA LEU A 197 -9.04 -4.15 21.84
C LEU A 197 -8.51 -5.59 21.88
N MET A 198 -7.85 -6.05 20.80
CA MET A 198 -7.23 -7.37 20.72
C MET A 198 -5.92 -7.47 21.54
N LYS A 199 -5.48 -6.40 22.21
CA LYS A 199 -4.30 -6.35 23.10
C LYS A 199 -2.98 -6.82 22.49
N ARG A 200 -2.85 -6.75 21.19
CA ARG A 200 -1.63 -7.04 20.45
C ARG A 200 -1.50 -6.15 19.21
N LEU A 201 -0.30 -6.06 18.68
CA LEU A 201 -0.08 -5.51 17.34
C LEU A 201 -0.65 -6.47 16.28
N GLY A 202 -1.09 -5.93 15.15
CA GLY A 202 -1.42 -6.73 13.99
C GLY A 202 -0.15 -7.29 13.33
N GLU A 203 -0.28 -8.38 12.62
CA GLU A 203 0.79 -8.96 11.83
C GLU A 203 0.66 -8.55 10.36
N PRO A 204 1.79 -8.41 9.61
CA PRO A 204 1.75 -8.13 8.17
C PRO A 204 0.87 -9.09 7.37
N ARG A 205 0.79 -10.36 7.80
CA ARG A 205 -0.03 -11.38 7.17
C ARG A 205 -1.52 -11.06 7.26
N GLU A 206 -1.98 -10.53 8.38
CA GLU A 206 -3.41 -10.19 8.56
C GLU A 206 -3.88 -9.10 7.59
N VAL A 207 -2.96 -8.20 7.20
CA VAL A 207 -3.24 -7.21 6.15
C VAL A 207 -3.18 -7.86 4.76
N ALA A 208 -2.20 -8.73 4.53
CA ALA A 208 -2.00 -9.41 3.24
C ALA A 208 -3.18 -10.34 2.89
N ASP A 209 -3.74 -11.06 3.88
CA ASP A 209 -4.89 -11.94 3.69
C ASP A 209 -6.16 -11.16 3.29
N VAL A 210 -6.35 -9.94 3.82
CA VAL A 210 -7.44 -9.03 3.40
C VAL A 210 -7.20 -8.51 1.98
N ILE A 211 -5.95 -8.23 1.60
CA ILE A 211 -5.61 -7.81 0.24
C ILE A 211 -5.92 -8.94 -0.75
N GLU A 212 -5.56 -10.18 -0.42
CA GLU A 212 -5.89 -11.35 -1.25
C GLU A 212 -7.42 -11.49 -1.41
N PHE A 213 -8.19 -11.41 -0.33
CA PHE A 213 -9.65 -11.41 -0.39
C PHE A 213 -10.18 -10.31 -1.32
N LEU A 214 -9.72 -9.07 -1.17
CA LEU A 214 -10.18 -7.94 -2.01
C LEU A 214 -9.77 -8.09 -3.48
N ALA A 215 -8.68 -8.79 -3.77
CA ALA A 215 -8.23 -9.09 -5.11
C ALA A 215 -9.06 -10.20 -5.78
N SER A 216 -9.65 -11.09 -4.99
CA SER A 216 -10.37 -12.28 -5.47
C SER A 216 -11.80 -11.99 -5.94
N ASP A 217 -12.42 -12.98 -6.60
CA ASP A 217 -13.84 -12.95 -7.02
C ASP A 217 -14.81 -12.88 -5.83
N LYS A 218 -14.37 -13.26 -4.62
CA LYS A 218 -15.18 -13.16 -3.40
C LYS A 218 -15.53 -11.71 -3.04
N ALA A 219 -14.74 -10.74 -3.53
CA ALA A 219 -14.94 -9.31 -3.36
C ALA A 219 -15.55 -8.62 -4.60
N SER A 220 -16.16 -9.37 -5.52
CA SER A 220 -16.66 -8.87 -6.82
C SER A 220 -17.68 -7.73 -6.72
N PHE A 221 -18.34 -7.56 -5.56
CA PHE A 221 -19.30 -6.47 -5.34
C PHE A 221 -18.77 -5.37 -4.39
N LEU A 222 -17.45 -5.39 -4.11
CA LEU A 222 -16.79 -4.38 -3.27
C LEU A 222 -15.99 -3.42 -4.17
N THR A 223 -16.35 -2.14 -4.15
CA THR A 223 -15.58 -1.06 -4.78
C THR A 223 -15.83 0.26 -4.04
N GLY A 224 -14.80 1.09 -3.88
CA GLY A 224 -14.84 2.35 -3.14
C GLY A 224 -14.73 2.21 -1.61
N GLU A 225 -14.56 0.98 -1.10
CA GLU A 225 -14.61 0.66 0.33
C GLU A 225 -13.25 0.83 1.02
N VAL A 226 -13.31 1.14 2.32
CA VAL A 226 -12.15 1.19 3.23
C VAL A 226 -12.28 0.10 4.27
N ILE A 227 -11.48 -0.96 4.13
CA ILE A 227 -11.50 -2.08 5.08
C ILE A 227 -10.55 -1.79 6.25
N GLN A 228 -11.11 -1.68 7.45
CA GLN A 228 -10.35 -1.47 8.67
C GLN A 228 -9.70 -2.77 9.14
N ILE A 229 -8.36 -2.74 9.34
CA ILE A 229 -7.57 -3.89 9.82
C ILE A 229 -6.76 -3.40 11.02
N ASN A 230 -7.42 -3.19 12.17
CA ASN A 230 -6.85 -2.45 13.27
C ASN A 230 -7.07 -3.07 14.66
N GLY A 231 -7.61 -4.28 14.75
CA GLY A 231 -7.83 -4.99 16.02
C GLY A 231 -8.76 -4.26 16.99
N GLY A 232 -9.63 -3.38 16.48
CA GLY A 232 -10.51 -2.53 17.29
C GLY A 232 -9.80 -1.29 17.86
N GLN A 233 -8.69 -0.86 17.25
CA GLN A 233 -7.97 0.37 17.65
C GLN A 233 -8.74 1.65 17.31
N ALA A 234 -9.59 1.61 16.28
CA ALA A 234 -10.49 2.70 15.90
C ALA A 234 -11.75 2.13 15.21
N PHE A 235 -12.85 2.87 15.33
CA PHE A 235 -14.10 2.62 14.62
C PHE A 235 -14.45 3.85 13.75
N ILE A 236 -15.12 3.60 12.62
CA ILE A 236 -15.61 4.65 11.72
C ILE A 236 -17.13 4.60 11.71
#